data_09bafa05501c2f7563d6361b62a5a891
#
_entry.id   09bafa05501c2f7563d6361b62a5a891
#
_cell.length_a   1.000
_cell.length_b   1.000
_cell.length_c   1.000
_cell.angle_alpha   90.00
_cell.angle_beta   90.00
_cell.angle_gamma   90.00
#
_symmetry.space_group_name_H-M   'P 1'
#
loop_
_entity.id
_entity.type
_entity.pdbx_description
1 polymer ?
#
loop_
_entity_poly.entity_id
_entity_poly.type
_entity_poly.pdbx_seq_one_letter_code
_entity_poly.pdbx_strand_id
1 'polypeptide(L)'
;VMDYVSGKTVLVTGGGGSIGSELCRQIAALEPSQLIIFDIYENNAYDIQQELLRKYAGSLDLRVEIGSVRDRARVENIFERYKPDIVFHAAAHKHVPLMEVSGGEAIKNNVFGTKNVADMAEKYDTAKFILISTDKAVNPTNIMGASKRLCEMIVQSRNDSRTSFAAVRFGNVLGSNGSVIPLFKRQIASGGPITITDKRIIRYFMTIPEAVSLVLSLIHI
;
A
#
# COMPACT_ATOMS: atom_id res chain seq x y z
N VAL A 1 -2.80 -16.60 -9.60
CA VAL A 1 -3.19 -15.22 -9.22
C VAL A 1 -4.51 -14.86 -9.90
N MET A 2 -4.67 -15.17 -11.18
CA MET A 2 -5.87 -14.86 -11.96
C MET A 2 -7.12 -15.42 -11.28
N ASP A 3 -7.13 -16.70 -10.91
CA ASP A 3 -8.29 -17.40 -10.31
C ASP A 3 -8.75 -16.80 -8.96
N TYR A 4 -7.90 -16.05 -8.26
CA TYR A 4 -8.23 -15.45 -6.97
C TYR A 4 -8.74 -14.00 -7.06
N VAL A 5 -8.38 -13.26 -8.11
CA VAL A 5 -8.75 -11.86 -8.30
C VAL A 5 -9.91 -11.71 -9.29
N SER A 6 -9.95 -12.56 -10.31
CA SER A 6 -11.00 -12.52 -11.32
C SER A 6 -12.38 -12.63 -10.69
N GLY A 7 -13.28 -11.74 -11.07
CA GLY A 7 -14.65 -11.68 -10.55
C GLY A 7 -14.78 -11.22 -9.09
N LYS A 8 -13.70 -10.76 -8.45
CA LYS A 8 -13.70 -10.29 -7.04
C LYS A 8 -13.76 -8.79 -6.94
N THR A 9 -14.32 -8.31 -5.84
CA THR A 9 -14.26 -6.90 -5.44
C THR A 9 -12.97 -6.65 -4.66
N VAL A 10 -12.11 -5.80 -5.19
CA VAL A 10 -10.77 -5.55 -4.64
C VAL A 10 -10.63 -4.10 -4.18
N LEU A 11 -10.22 -3.90 -2.93
CA LEU A 11 -9.91 -2.59 -2.36
C LEU A 11 -8.40 -2.41 -2.24
N VAL A 12 -7.87 -1.32 -2.79
CA VAL A 12 -6.48 -0.90 -2.62
C VAL A 12 -6.44 0.42 -1.86
N THR A 13 -5.96 0.39 -0.61
CA THR A 13 -5.72 1.61 0.16
C THR A 13 -4.35 2.17 -0.16
N GLY A 14 -4.21 3.48 -0.24
CA GLY A 14 -2.99 4.11 -0.74
C GLY A 14 -2.78 3.85 -2.24
N GLY A 15 -3.90 3.69 -2.97
CA GLY A 15 -3.89 3.30 -4.37
C GLY A 15 -3.30 4.33 -5.35
N GLY A 16 -3.15 5.60 -4.93
CA GLY A 16 -2.40 6.63 -5.68
C GLY A 16 -0.89 6.61 -5.43
N GLY A 17 -0.41 5.87 -4.43
CA GLY A 17 1.02 5.73 -4.14
C GLY A 17 1.76 4.86 -5.17
N SER A 18 3.11 4.83 -5.11
CA SER A 18 3.92 4.08 -6.08
C SER A 18 3.61 2.58 -6.12
N ILE A 19 3.44 1.94 -4.96
CA ILE A 19 3.07 0.52 -4.87
C ILE A 19 1.58 0.34 -5.16
N GLY A 20 0.72 1.20 -4.56
CA GLY A 20 -0.72 1.10 -4.73
C GLY A 20 -1.18 1.28 -6.17
N SER A 21 -0.62 2.23 -6.91
CA SER A 21 -0.96 2.44 -8.32
C SER A 21 -0.54 1.27 -9.21
N GLU A 22 0.62 0.66 -8.94
CA GLU A 22 1.04 -0.53 -9.66
C GLU A 22 0.21 -1.76 -9.28
N LEU A 23 -0.20 -1.91 -8.01
CA LEU A 23 -1.20 -2.91 -7.62
C LEU A 23 -2.49 -2.72 -8.44
N CYS A 24 -3.00 -1.50 -8.55
CA CYS A 24 -4.19 -1.22 -9.34
C CYS A 24 -4.03 -1.59 -10.81
N ARG A 25 -2.84 -1.32 -11.42
CA ARG A 25 -2.55 -1.70 -12.82
C ARG A 25 -2.56 -3.22 -13.02
N GLN A 26 -1.87 -3.94 -12.15
CA GLN A 26 -1.77 -5.41 -12.27
C GLN A 26 -3.10 -6.09 -11.92
N ILE A 27 -3.82 -5.61 -10.90
CA ILE A 27 -5.14 -6.13 -10.53
C ILE A 27 -6.16 -5.89 -11.65
N ALA A 28 -6.16 -4.71 -12.26
CA ALA A 28 -7.06 -4.39 -13.38
C ALA A 28 -6.90 -5.36 -14.57
N ALA A 29 -5.68 -5.86 -14.80
CA ALA A 29 -5.39 -6.84 -15.85
C ALA A 29 -5.87 -8.28 -15.50
N LEU A 30 -6.30 -8.52 -14.27
CA LEU A 30 -6.80 -9.81 -13.78
C LEU A 30 -8.33 -9.86 -13.73
N GLU A 31 -9.00 -8.92 -14.37
CA GLU A 31 -10.46 -8.87 -14.56
C GLU A 31 -11.25 -8.97 -13.23
N PRO A 32 -11.00 -8.09 -12.23
CA PRO A 32 -11.82 -8.04 -11.04
C PRO A 32 -13.26 -7.63 -11.39
N SER A 33 -14.24 -8.07 -10.60
CA SER A 33 -15.61 -7.56 -10.76
C SER A 33 -15.70 -6.07 -10.47
N GLN A 34 -14.91 -5.59 -9.51
CA GLN A 34 -14.80 -4.18 -9.15
C GLN A 34 -13.43 -3.88 -8.52
N LEU A 35 -12.82 -2.76 -8.90
CA LEU A 35 -11.60 -2.24 -8.30
C LEU A 35 -11.87 -0.91 -7.60
N ILE A 36 -11.61 -0.85 -6.28
CA ILE A 36 -11.77 0.36 -5.48
C ILE A 36 -10.39 0.90 -5.11
N ILE A 37 -10.14 2.14 -5.49
CA ILE A 37 -8.96 2.92 -5.09
C ILE A 37 -9.37 3.81 -3.91
N PHE A 38 -8.71 3.66 -2.76
CA PHE A 38 -8.93 4.53 -1.61
C PHE A 38 -7.63 5.24 -1.25
N ASP A 39 -7.61 6.55 -1.38
CA ASP A 39 -6.43 7.38 -1.10
C ASP A 39 -6.82 8.71 -0.46
N ILE A 40 -5.91 9.28 0.33
CA ILE A 40 -6.08 10.61 0.90
C ILE A 40 -5.69 11.70 -0.10
N TYR A 41 -4.80 11.39 -1.06
CA TYR A 41 -4.26 12.35 -2.02
C TYR A 41 -4.98 12.25 -3.36
N GLU A 42 -5.90 13.19 -3.59
CA GLU A 42 -6.79 13.18 -4.76
C GLU A 42 -6.07 13.20 -6.10
N ASN A 43 -4.98 13.98 -6.24
CA ASN A 43 -4.30 14.12 -7.52
C ASN A 43 -3.71 12.79 -8.00
N ASN A 44 -3.02 12.06 -7.12
CA ASN A 44 -2.46 10.76 -7.48
C ASN A 44 -3.56 9.72 -7.75
N ALA A 45 -4.66 9.76 -6.99
CA ALA A 45 -5.80 8.90 -7.21
C ALA A 45 -6.48 9.21 -8.56
N TYR A 46 -6.59 10.47 -8.93
CA TYR A 46 -7.11 10.91 -10.22
C TYR A 46 -6.20 10.46 -11.39
N ASP A 47 -4.89 10.60 -11.25
CA ASP A 47 -3.95 10.19 -12.30
C ASP A 47 -4.09 8.69 -12.63
N ILE A 48 -4.08 7.82 -11.63
CA ILE A 48 -4.25 6.38 -11.85
C ILE A 48 -5.66 6.05 -12.36
N GLN A 49 -6.69 6.77 -11.91
CA GLN A 49 -8.05 6.62 -12.45
C GLN A 49 -8.08 6.90 -13.95
N GLN A 50 -7.54 8.04 -14.39
CA GLN A 50 -7.53 8.42 -15.80
C GLN A 50 -6.74 7.44 -16.66
N GLU A 51 -5.63 6.92 -16.14
CA GLU A 51 -4.84 5.90 -16.82
C GLU A 51 -5.65 4.62 -17.05
N LEU A 52 -6.29 4.09 -15.98
CA LEU A 52 -7.05 2.84 -16.05
C LEU A 52 -8.33 2.97 -16.87
N LEU A 53 -9.08 4.07 -16.76
CA LEU A 53 -10.26 4.33 -17.58
C LEU A 53 -9.92 4.38 -19.08
N ARG A 54 -8.80 5.01 -19.44
CA ARG A 54 -8.33 5.06 -20.83
C ARG A 54 -7.92 3.67 -21.33
N LYS A 55 -7.22 2.90 -20.50
CA LYS A 55 -6.72 1.58 -20.88
C LYS A 55 -7.82 0.54 -21.03
N TYR A 56 -8.82 0.56 -20.16
CA TYR A 56 -9.86 -0.46 -20.11
C TYR A 56 -11.21 -0.03 -20.69
N ALA A 57 -11.34 1.22 -21.14
CA ALA A 57 -12.46 1.73 -21.95
C ALA A 57 -13.87 1.29 -21.47
N GLY A 58 -14.09 1.25 -20.16
CA GLY A 58 -15.39 0.91 -19.56
C GLY A 58 -15.62 -0.59 -19.26
N SER A 59 -14.66 -1.46 -19.59
CA SER A 59 -14.72 -2.89 -19.20
C SER A 59 -14.38 -3.13 -17.72
N LEU A 60 -13.76 -2.15 -17.03
CA LEU A 60 -13.40 -2.20 -15.63
C LEU A 60 -14.39 -1.36 -14.78
N ASP A 61 -15.08 -1.98 -13.84
CA ASP A 61 -15.83 -1.21 -12.82
C ASP A 61 -14.84 -0.64 -11.79
N LEU A 62 -14.37 0.58 -12.08
CA LEU A 62 -13.41 1.31 -11.28
C LEU A 62 -14.09 2.36 -10.40
N ARG A 63 -13.81 2.32 -9.11
CA ARG A 63 -14.28 3.31 -8.13
C ARG A 63 -13.09 3.99 -7.48
N VAL A 64 -13.18 5.30 -7.31
CA VAL A 64 -12.17 6.08 -6.57
C VAL A 64 -12.85 6.78 -5.41
N GLU A 65 -12.36 6.51 -4.22
CA GLU A 65 -12.84 7.06 -2.96
C GLU A 65 -11.72 7.87 -2.30
N ILE A 66 -11.99 9.12 -2.02
CA ILE A 66 -11.03 10.00 -1.34
C ILE A 66 -11.31 10.00 0.16
N GLY A 67 -10.25 9.81 0.95
CA GLY A 67 -10.32 9.83 2.40
C GLY A 67 -9.09 9.23 3.06
N SER A 68 -9.06 9.33 4.39
CA SER A 68 -7.95 8.84 5.21
C SER A 68 -8.30 7.51 5.87
N VAL A 69 -7.36 6.56 5.89
CA VAL A 69 -7.48 5.33 6.70
C VAL A 69 -7.55 5.61 8.20
N ARG A 70 -7.19 6.82 8.63
CA ARG A 70 -7.32 7.29 10.02
C ARG A 70 -8.77 7.54 10.43
N ASP A 71 -9.62 7.85 9.45
CA ASP A 71 -11.05 8.10 9.64
C ASP A 71 -11.80 6.76 9.63
N ARG A 72 -12.09 6.26 10.85
CA ARG A 72 -12.78 4.98 11.02
C ARG A 72 -14.16 4.97 10.37
N ALA A 73 -14.93 6.06 10.49
CA ALA A 73 -16.26 6.14 9.92
C ALA A 73 -16.21 6.10 8.38
N ARG A 74 -15.24 6.80 7.79
CA ARG A 74 -15.03 6.78 6.34
C ARG A 74 -14.63 5.39 5.84
N VAL A 75 -13.71 4.71 6.55
CA VAL A 75 -13.31 3.33 6.23
C VAL A 75 -14.52 2.41 6.33
N GLU A 76 -15.31 2.48 7.41
CA GLU A 76 -16.51 1.68 7.59
C GLU A 76 -17.52 1.87 6.45
N ASN A 77 -17.81 3.12 6.06
CA ASN A 77 -18.69 3.43 4.93
C ASN A 77 -18.25 2.76 3.62
N ILE A 78 -16.94 2.72 3.35
CA ILE A 78 -16.37 2.04 2.17
C ILE A 78 -16.63 0.53 2.24
N PHE A 79 -16.36 -0.10 3.39
CA PHE A 79 -16.58 -1.53 3.55
C PHE A 79 -18.05 -1.93 3.52
N GLU A 80 -18.92 -1.13 4.12
CA GLU A 80 -20.36 -1.34 4.08
C GLU A 80 -20.90 -1.28 2.65
N ARG A 81 -20.43 -0.30 1.88
CA ARG A 81 -20.88 -0.05 0.51
C ARG A 81 -20.39 -1.07 -0.48
N TYR A 82 -19.11 -1.44 -0.41
CA TYR A 82 -18.44 -2.23 -1.44
C TYR A 82 -18.20 -3.68 -1.04
N LYS A 83 -18.17 -4.00 0.26
CA LYS A 83 -17.91 -5.36 0.80
C LYS A 83 -16.75 -6.05 0.08
N PRO A 84 -15.53 -5.50 0.12
CA PRO A 84 -14.42 -6.03 -0.65
C PRO A 84 -14.07 -7.46 -0.25
N ASP A 85 -13.92 -8.33 -1.23
CA ASP A 85 -13.42 -9.70 -1.03
C ASP A 85 -11.95 -9.73 -0.67
N ILE A 86 -11.17 -8.79 -1.25
CA ILE A 86 -9.73 -8.70 -1.09
C ILE A 86 -9.33 -7.25 -0.77
N VAL A 87 -8.47 -7.09 0.22
CA VAL A 87 -7.89 -5.79 0.59
C VAL A 87 -6.37 -5.83 0.47
N PHE A 88 -5.81 -4.92 -0.31
CA PHE A 88 -4.39 -4.59 -0.31
C PHE A 88 -4.19 -3.28 0.44
N HIS A 89 -3.56 -3.35 1.61
CA HIS A 89 -3.35 -2.19 2.46
C HIS A 89 -1.95 -1.61 2.24
N ALA A 90 -1.85 -0.61 1.34
CA ALA A 90 -0.60 0.07 1.00
C ALA A 90 -0.52 1.52 1.54
N ALA A 91 -1.57 2.01 2.19
CA ALA A 91 -1.59 3.34 2.80
C ALA A 91 -0.65 3.41 4.00
N ALA A 92 0.43 4.20 3.88
CA ALA A 92 1.38 4.40 4.98
C ALA A 92 2.24 5.66 4.79
N HIS A 93 2.66 6.26 5.90
CA HIS A 93 3.80 7.18 5.92
C HIS A 93 5.10 6.38 5.94
N LYS A 94 6.01 6.61 4.98
CA LYS A 94 7.20 5.78 4.75
C LYS A 94 8.54 6.51 4.92
N HIS A 95 8.54 7.84 4.97
CA HIS A 95 9.78 8.63 5.03
C HIS A 95 10.36 8.64 6.44
N VAL A 96 11.47 7.92 6.64
CA VAL A 96 12.12 7.77 7.95
C VAL A 96 12.44 9.13 8.58
N PRO A 97 13.15 10.08 7.92
CA PRO A 97 13.50 11.35 8.58
C PRO A 97 12.26 12.18 8.99
N LEU A 98 11.19 12.16 8.21
CA LEU A 98 9.97 12.88 8.54
C LEU A 98 9.24 12.25 9.73
N MET A 99 9.26 10.93 9.83
CA MET A 99 8.58 10.21 10.90
C MET A 99 9.37 10.27 12.22
N GLU A 100 10.68 10.48 12.20
CA GLU A 100 11.44 10.77 13.41
C GLU A 100 10.99 12.11 14.05
N VAL A 101 10.68 13.11 13.22
CA VAL A 101 10.17 14.40 13.69
C VAL A 101 8.68 14.34 14.05
N SER A 102 7.91 13.55 13.31
CA SER A 102 6.45 13.48 13.41
C SER A 102 5.96 12.08 13.80
N GLY A 103 6.55 11.48 14.85
CA GLY A 103 6.26 10.12 15.26
C GLY A 103 4.79 9.84 15.58
N GLY A 104 4.10 10.82 16.17
CA GLY A 104 2.66 10.74 16.43
C GLY A 104 1.84 10.54 15.14
N GLU A 105 2.26 11.15 14.03
CA GLU A 105 1.58 10.98 12.74
C GLU A 105 1.85 9.59 12.13
N ALA A 106 3.06 9.03 12.34
CA ALA A 106 3.33 7.64 11.97
C ALA A 106 2.40 6.67 12.71
N ILE A 107 2.21 6.86 14.02
CA ILE A 107 1.31 6.02 14.82
C ILE A 107 -0.14 6.18 14.35
N LYS A 108 -0.64 7.41 14.22
CA LYS A 108 -2.02 7.65 13.78
C LYS A 108 -2.30 7.05 12.40
N ASN A 109 -1.41 7.27 11.44
CA ASN A 109 -1.64 6.83 10.07
C ASN A 109 -1.33 5.35 9.87
N ASN A 110 -0.15 4.89 10.29
CA ASN A 110 0.27 3.53 10.04
C ASN A 110 -0.44 2.55 10.99
N VAL A 111 -0.36 2.78 12.30
CA VAL A 111 -0.88 1.82 13.29
C VAL A 111 -2.39 1.87 13.38
N PHE A 112 -2.97 3.04 13.71
CA PHE A 112 -4.43 3.15 13.81
C PHE A 112 -5.13 3.03 12.45
N GLY A 113 -4.50 3.53 11.37
CA GLY A 113 -5.01 3.32 10.02
C GLY A 113 -5.08 1.85 9.66
N THR A 114 -4.02 1.08 9.89
CA THR A 114 -4.03 -0.39 9.68
C THR A 114 -5.08 -1.06 10.55
N LYS A 115 -5.18 -0.67 11.83
CA LYS A 115 -6.18 -1.22 12.74
C LYS A 115 -7.61 -0.97 12.22
N ASN A 116 -7.92 0.25 11.78
CA ASN A 116 -9.24 0.58 11.26
C ASN A 116 -9.60 -0.28 10.04
N VAL A 117 -8.68 -0.41 9.08
CA VAL A 117 -8.93 -1.19 7.86
C VAL A 117 -9.05 -2.68 8.18
N ALA A 118 -8.21 -3.21 9.07
CA ALA A 118 -8.27 -4.62 9.50
C ALA A 118 -9.54 -4.94 10.29
N ASP A 119 -9.98 -4.06 11.21
CA ASP A 119 -11.23 -4.22 11.95
C ASP A 119 -12.44 -4.29 10.98
N MET A 120 -12.44 -3.46 9.94
CA MET A 120 -13.53 -3.47 8.95
C MET A 120 -13.45 -4.69 8.03
N ALA A 121 -12.25 -5.15 7.69
CA ALA A 121 -12.08 -6.39 6.94
C ALA A 121 -12.69 -7.59 7.68
N GLU A 122 -12.47 -7.71 8.99
CA GLU A 122 -13.12 -8.72 9.82
C GLU A 122 -14.64 -8.54 9.91
N LYS A 123 -15.07 -7.31 10.21
CA LYS A 123 -16.48 -6.99 10.40
C LYS A 123 -17.34 -7.30 9.16
N TYR A 124 -16.78 -7.12 7.97
CA TYR A 124 -17.47 -7.30 6.69
C TYR A 124 -17.06 -8.57 5.93
N ASP A 125 -16.48 -9.55 6.65
CA ASP A 125 -16.13 -10.88 6.13
C ASP A 125 -15.26 -10.83 4.85
N THR A 126 -14.31 -9.90 4.76
CA THR A 126 -13.30 -9.86 3.70
C THR A 126 -12.53 -11.18 3.68
N ALA A 127 -12.43 -11.82 2.53
CA ALA A 127 -11.76 -13.11 2.44
C ALA A 127 -10.24 -13.00 2.69
N LYS A 128 -9.58 -11.98 2.12
CA LYS A 128 -8.12 -11.80 2.24
C LYS A 128 -7.73 -10.35 2.50
N PHE A 129 -6.82 -10.17 3.45
CA PHE A 129 -6.21 -8.88 3.78
C PHE A 129 -4.69 -8.97 3.70
N ILE A 130 -4.08 -8.19 2.81
CA ILE A 130 -2.64 -8.16 2.60
C ILE A 130 -2.06 -6.80 3.02
N LEU A 131 -1.25 -6.80 4.08
CA LEU A 131 -0.52 -5.63 4.53
C LEU A 131 0.78 -5.48 3.75
N ILE A 132 0.99 -4.33 3.14
CA ILE A 132 2.29 -3.95 2.58
C ILE A 132 3.20 -3.46 3.70
N SER A 133 4.27 -4.21 3.99
CA SER A 133 5.26 -3.90 5.01
C SER A 133 6.64 -3.63 4.39
N THR A 134 7.67 -3.57 5.21
CA THR A 134 9.03 -3.18 4.83
C THR A 134 10.08 -4.01 5.57
N ASP A 135 11.27 -4.13 4.99
CA ASP A 135 12.47 -4.66 5.64
C ASP A 135 12.81 -3.94 6.96
N LYS A 136 12.48 -2.66 7.06
CA LYS A 136 12.71 -1.82 8.25
C LYS A 136 11.86 -2.19 9.47
N ALA A 137 10.87 -3.05 9.29
CA ALA A 137 10.06 -3.62 10.37
C ALA A 137 10.69 -4.85 11.05
N VAL A 138 11.79 -5.40 10.52
CA VAL A 138 12.41 -6.64 11.03
C VAL A 138 13.01 -6.42 12.42
N ASN A 139 13.93 -5.50 12.56
CA ASN A 139 14.51 -5.03 13.83
C ASN A 139 14.50 -3.52 13.80
N PRO A 140 13.38 -2.86 14.13
CA PRO A 140 13.20 -1.47 13.87
C PRO A 140 14.12 -0.60 14.72
N THR A 141 14.92 0.23 14.06
CA THR A 141 15.82 1.21 14.69
C THR A 141 15.32 2.65 14.49
N ASN A 142 14.12 2.81 13.95
CA ASN A 142 13.49 4.09 13.68
C ASN A 142 11.97 4.01 13.86
N ILE A 143 11.33 5.17 14.07
CA ILE A 143 9.89 5.28 14.35
C ILE A 143 9.04 4.72 13.21
N MET A 144 9.40 4.99 11.95
CA MET A 144 8.67 4.47 10.80
C MET A 144 8.69 2.93 10.78
N GLY A 145 9.86 2.31 10.95
CA GLY A 145 10.02 0.86 11.03
C GLY A 145 9.25 0.27 12.22
N ALA A 146 9.32 0.89 13.39
CA ALA A 146 8.58 0.48 14.59
C ALA A 146 7.06 0.55 14.36
N SER A 147 6.56 1.62 13.73
CA SER A 147 5.14 1.73 13.39
C SER A 147 4.68 0.63 12.44
N LYS A 148 5.49 0.26 11.45
CA LYS A 148 5.18 -0.85 10.53
C LYS A 148 5.24 -2.21 11.23
N ARG A 149 6.17 -2.40 12.19
CA ARG A 149 6.19 -3.61 13.02
C ARG A 149 4.90 -3.75 13.83
N LEU A 150 4.40 -2.67 14.43
CA LEU A 150 3.11 -2.67 15.11
C LEU A 150 1.95 -3.03 14.16
N CYS A 151 1.98 -2.53 12.91
CA CYS A 151 1.00 -2.94 11.90
C CYS A 151 1.02 -4.46 11.64
N GLU A 152 2.22 -5.05 11.53
CA GLU A 152 2.36 -6.50 11.38
C GLU A 152 1.81 -7.26 12.59
N MET A 153 2.06 -6.78 13.81
CA MET A 153 1.51 -7.39 15.03
C MET A 153 -0.02 -7.32 15.05
N ILE A 154 -0.62 -6.21 14.60
CA ILE A 154 -2.07 -6.08 14.45
C ILE A 154 -2.61 -7.15 13.49
N VAL A 155 -1.95 -7.35 12.36
CA VAL A 155 -2.33 -8.38 11.38
C VAL A 155 -2.16 -9.79 11.95
N GLN A 156 -1.02 -10.07 12.57
CA GLN A 156 -0.71 -11.38 13.15
C GLN A 156 -1.62 -11.76 14.33
N SER A 157 -2.12 -10.77 15.09
CA SER A 157 -3.05 -11.04 16.20
C SER A 157 -4.43 -11.53 15.76
N ARG A 158 -4.70 -11.58 14.44
CA ARG A 158 -5.98 -12.00 13.86
C ARG A 158 -5.94 -13.38 13.19
N ASN A 159 -5.01 -14.23 13.59
CA ASN A 159 -4.85 -15.58 12.98
C ASN A 159 -6.09 -16.47 13.09
N ASP A 160 -6.95 -16.24 14.08
CA ASP A 160 -8.19 -17.00 14.28
C ASP A 160 -9.41 -16.38 13.57
N SER A 161 -9.20 -15.34 12.77
CA SER A 161 -10.24 -14.66 12.00
C SER A 161 -10.67 -15.50 10.78
N ARG A 162 -11.91 -15.28 10.32
CA ARG A 162 -12.37 -15.82 9.02
C ARG A 162 -11.63 -15.15 7.85
N THR A 163 -11.19 -13.92 8.02
CA THR A 163 -10.34 -13.21 7.08
C THR A 163 -8.93 -13.77 7.13
N SER A 164 -8.38 -14.18 6.01
CA SER A 164 -6.97 -14.56 5.90
C SER A 164 -6.09 -13.31 5.89
N PHE A 165 -5.35 -13.08 6.98
CA PHE A 165 -4.46 -11.95 7.12
C PHE A 165 -3.02 -12.32 6.79
N ALA A 166 -2.38 -11.54 5.92
CA ALA A 166 -0.96 -11.70 5.58
C ALA A 166 -0.24 -10.35 5.56
N ALA A 167 1.07 -10.37 5.81
CA ALA A 167 1.94 -9.20 5.65
C ALA A 167 3.12 -9.56 4.75
N VAL A 168 3.44 -8.67 3.80
CA VAL A 168 4.60 -8.82 2.93
C VAL A 168 5.63 -7.74 3.23
N ARG A 169 6.87 -8.17 3.38
CA ARG A 169 8.03 -7.29 3.53
C ARG A 169 8.84 -7.26 2.24
N PHE A 170 9.21 -6.08 1.81
CA PHE A 170 10.21 -5.92 0.76
C PHE A 170 11.12 -4.73 1.06
N GLY A 171 12.29 -4.70 0.41
CA GLY A 171 13.30 -3.66 0.57
C GLY A 171 12.96 -2.38 -0.20
N ASN A 172 14.00 -1.72 -0.72
CA ASN A 172 13.81 -0.49 -1.46
C ASN A 172 13.31 -0.78 -2.88
N VAL A 173 12.38 0.05 -3.36
CA VAL A 173 11.86 -0.04 -4.74
C VAL A 173 12.42 1.11 -5.57
N LEU A 174 12.93 0.77 -6.76
CA LEU A 174 13.50 1.72 -7.70
C LEU A 174 12.43 2.68 -8.23
N GLY A 175 12.75 3.97 -8.25
CA GLY A 175 11.88 4.98 -8.86
C GLY A 175 10.62 5.33 -8.06
N SER A 176 10.44 4.82 -6.84
CA SER A 176 9.31 5.21 -5.99
C SER A 176 9.39 6.67 -5.58
N ASN A 177 8.22 7.32 -5.44
CA ASN A 177 8.11 8.74 -5.07
C ASN A 177 8.88 9.02 -3.76
N GLY A 178 9.71 10.08 -3.79
CA GLY A 178 10.55 10.48 -2.66
C GLY A 178 11.69 9.51 -2.32
N SER A 179 12.02 8.54 -3.20
CA SER A 179 13.16 7.66 -3.02
C SER A 179 14.49 8.31 -3.44
N VAL A 180 15.60 7.67 -3.11
CA VAL A 180 16.95 8.19 -3.34
C VAL A 180 17.28 8.41 -4.82
N ILE A 181 16.81 7.55 -5.72
CA ILE A 181 17.11 7.64 -7.16
C ILE A 181 16.57 8.93 -7.79
N PRO A 182 15.28 9.30 -7.64
CA PRO A 182 14.78 10.59 -8.08
C PRO A 182 15.51 11.79 -7.45
N LEU A 183 15.92 11.67 -6.18
CA LEU A 183 16.71 12.71 -5.53
C LEU A 183 18.06 12.89 -6.20
N PHE A 184 18.81 11.81 -6.41
CA PHE A 184 20.12 11.83 -7.08
C PHE A 184 20.02 12.39 -8.50
N LYS A 185 19.02 11.98 -9.27
CA LYS A 185 18.79 12.52 -10.62
C LYS A 185 18.61 14.05 -10.61
N ARG A 186 17.83 14.58 -9.64
CA ARG A 186 17.67 16.04 -9.49
C ARG A 186 18.99 16.72 -9.08
N GLN A 187 19.74 16.15 -8.14
CA GLN A 187 21.03 16.68 -7.73
C GLN A 187 22.03 16.74 -8.90
N ILE A 188 22.11 15.68 -9.70
CA ILE A 188 22.94 15.62 -10.89
C ILE A 188 22.50 16.71 -11.89
N ALA A 189 21.21 16.82 -12.19
CA ALA A 189 20.66 17.80 -13.11
C ALA A 189 20.94 19.27 -12.66
N SER A 190 21.08 19.48 -11.34
CA SER A 190 21.41 20.77 -10.75
C SER A 190 22.93 21.02 -10.60
N GLY A 191 23.79 20.16 -11.16
CA GLY A 191 25.26 20.31 -11.10
C GLY A 191 25.91 19.65 -9.88
N GLY A 192 25.19 18.86 -9.09
CA GLY A 192 25.72 18.15 -7.92
C GLY A 192 25.98 19.03 -6.69
N PRO A 193 26.63 18.53 -5.64
CA PRO A 193 27.06 17.13 -5.45
C PRO A 193 25.90 16.19 -5.10
N ILE A 194 26.13 14.88 -5.25
CA ILE A 194 25.23 13.83 -4.72
C ILE A 194 25.49 13.67 -3.24
N THR A 195 24.41 13.67 -2.43
CA THR A 195 24.52 13.47 -0.98
C THR A 195 24.48 11.98 -0.63
N ILE A 196 25.52 11.48 -0.01
CA ILE A 196 25.64 10.09 0.47
C ILE A 196 25.69 10.12 1.99
N THR A 197 24.80 9.39 2.65
CA THR A 197 24.77 9.31 4.11
C THR A 197 25.97 8.57 4.67
N ASP A 198 26.27 7.38 4.13
CA ASP A 198 27.46 6.58 4.50
C ASP A 198 27.79 5.64 3.34
N LYS A 199 29.08 5.59 2.93
CA LYS A 199 29.58 4.76 1.82
C LYS A 199 29.48 3.26 2.09
N ARG A 200 29.35 2.84 3.35
CA ARG A 200 29.26 1.44 3.78
C ARG A 200 27.86 0.87 3.70
N ILE A 201 26.85 1.71 3.51
CA ILE A 201 25.44 1.27 3.50
C ILE A 201 25.14 0.46 2.25
N ILE A 202 24.73 -0.78 2.45
CA ILE A 202 24.22 -1.67 1.40
C ILE A 202 22.70 -1.68 1.46
N ARG A 203 22.05 -1.63 0.29
CA ARG A 203 20.60 -1.73 0.14
C ARG A 203 20.24 -2.69 -0.97
N TYR A 204 19.26 -3.53 -0.72
CA TYR A 204 18.63 -4.35 -1.75
C TYR A 204 17.59 -3.53 -2.48
N PHE A 205 17.57 -3.63 -3.79
CA PHE A 205 16.63 -2.96 -4.67
C PHE A 205 15.87 -3.95 -5.52
N MET A 206 14.61 -3.62 -5.78
CA MET A 206 13.78 -4.30 -6.77
C MET A 206 12.99 -3.25 -7.55
N THR A 207 12.44 -3.62 -8.68
CA THR A 207 11.51 -2.76 -9.42
C THR A 207 10.13 -2.75 -8.74
N ILE A 208 9.33 -1.71 -9.00
CA ILE A 208 7.97 -1.65 -8.48
C ILE A 208 7.12 -2.81 -9.02
N PRO A 209 7.15 -3.15 -10.33
CA PRO A 209 6.42 -4.31 -10.85
C PRO A 209 6.80 -5.64 -10.19
N GLU A 210 8.08 -5.89 -9.94
CA GLU A 210 8.54 -7.10 -9.24
C GLU A 210 8.00 -7.16 -7.80
N ALA A 211 8.08 -6.04 -7.06
CA ALA A 211 7.54 -5.96 -5.71
C ALA A 211 6.03 -6.27 -5.69
N VAL A 212 5.28 -5.71 -6.62
CA VAL A 212 3.83 -5.94 -6.74
C VAL A 212 3.51 -7.37 -7.16
N SER A 213 4.27 -7.97 -8.07
CA SER A 213 4.10 -9.37 -8.45
C SER A 213 4.30 -10.31 -7.25
N LEU A 214 5.28 -10.02 -6.36
CA LEU A 214 5.45 -10.76 -5.11
C LEU A 214 4.26 -10.58 -4.17
N VAL A 215 3.72 -9.36 -4.03
CA VAL A 215 2.52 -9.11 -3.23
C VAL A 215 1.33 -9.92 -3.75
N LEU A 216 1.11 -9.92 -5.06
CA LEU A 216 0.02 -10.67 -5.67
C LEU A 216 0.20 -12.19 -5.53
N SER A 217 1.43 -12.69 -5.46
CA SER A 217 1.69 -14.11 -5.26
C SER A 217 1.24 -14.63 -3.90
N LEU A 218 1.14 -13.76 -2.87
CA LEU A 218 0.68 -14.13 -1.52
C LEU A 218 -0.82 -14.44 -1.45
N ILE A 219 -1.59 -14.12 -2.47
CA ILE A 219 -3.02 -14.47 -2.51
C ILE A 219 -3.22 -16.00 -2.51
N HIS A 220 -2.20 -16.77 -2.89
CA HIS A 220 -2.25 -18.23 -2.91
C HIS A 220 -2.00 -18.90 -1.55
N ILE A 221 -1.52 -18.15 -0.56
CA ILE A 221 -1.24 -18.61 0.79
C ILE A 221 -2.43 -18.25 1.68
#